data_4793e164b081e1422d967636cb00b497
#
_entry.id   4793e164b081e1422d967636cb00b497
#
_cell.length_a   1.000
_cell.length_b   1.000
_cell.length_c   1.000
_cell.angle_alpha   90.00
_cell.angle_beta   90.00
_cell.angle_gamma   90.00
#
_symmetry.space_group_name_H-M   'P 1'
#
loop_
_entity.id
_entity.type
_entity.pdbx_description
1 polymer ?
#
loop_
_entity_poly.entity_id
_entity_poly.type
_entity_poly.pdbx_seq_one_letter_code
_entity_poly.pdbx_strand_id
1 'polypeptide(L)'
;MSNESEFPKPVSEVRATLAGIFRHQGGNEILELLESSHARFDETNYDNWNGGTYTWALRLEVPVSIYAAIETRLPVIEKEIGTKLSYLDRLYPNDQIGAVTITPIAPGISVLGERMAPSEVEIRHLWDKEGIRLFLSHSSNHKIAVAKLKSALSSYGAVSFVAHVDIDPSLEWLKEIELGLQSMHALVALITPEFHTSLWTDQEIGWALGRGIAVLSVRSGADPYGFAGKYQAVPGSLEEPDALALSIVNVLLTSTRTHGEMRRSLVKAFSVSRSYTMAISLKNLLVEITDFTDEEKEVLRKTCTENSQVAGAFGVSNAIYATFGKTPDPEPETVEDEIPF
;
A
#
# COMPACT_ATOMS: atom_id res chain seq x y z
N MET A 1 -29.44 -4.37 -24.28
CA MET A 1 -28.51 -4.56 -23.14
C MET A 1 -28.12 -6.02 -23.19
N SER A 2 -26.99 -6.35 -23.81
CA SER A 2 -26.42 -7.69 -23.82
C SER A 2 -25.88 -7.94 -22.40
N ASN A 3 -26.47 -8.89 -21.68
CA ASN A 3 -25.80 -9.47 -20.50
C ASN A 3 -24.55 -10.18 -21.02
N GLU A 4 -23.41 -9.52 -21.04
CA GLU A 4 -22.15 -10.21 -21.18
C GLU A 4 -21.97 -11.02 -19.90
N SER A 5 -21.86 -12.34 -20.04
CA SER A 5 -21.53 -13.22 -18.92
C SER A 5 -20.10 -12.92 -18.48
N GLU A 6 -19.87 -12.78 -17.18
CA GLU A 6 -18.55 -12.62 -16.60
C GLU A 6 -18.17 -13.89 -15.84
N PHE A 7 -16.91 -14.28 -15.91
CA PHE A 7 -16.40 -15.38 -15.10
C PHE A 7 -16.60 -15.07 -13.60
N PRO A 8 -17.09 -16.02 -12.78
CA PRO A 8 -17.53 -15.77 -11.39
C PRO A 8 -16.45 -15.24 -10.44
N LYS A 9 -15.19 -15.35 -10.82
CA LYS A 9 -14.06 -14.88 -10.01
C LYS A 9 -13.25 -13.83 -10.79
N PRO A 10 -12.88 -12.68 -10.18
CA PRO A 10 -12.06 -11.68 -10.83
C PRO A 10 -10.75 -12.29 -11.36
N VAL A 11 -10.38 -11.96 -12.61
CA VAL A 11 -9.17 -12.48 -13.25
C VAL A 11 -7.89 -12.12 -12.48
N SER A 12 -7.87 -10.97 -11.82
CA SER A 12 -6.78 -10.53 -10.94
C SER A 12 -6.53 -11.48 -9.78
N GLU A 13 -7.59 -12.02 -9.15
CA GLU A 13 -7.47 -12.99 -8.06
C GLU A 13 -7.00 -14.36 -8.56
N VAL A 14 -7.48 -14.78 -9.72
CA VAL A 14 -7.04 -16.02 -10.35
C VAL A 14 -5.56 -15.95 -10.70
N ARG A 15 -5.12 -14.84 -11.30
CA ARG A 15 -3.72 -14.60 -11.64
C ARG A 15 -2.84 -14.55 -10.39
N ALA A 16 -3.29 -13.88 -9.31
CA ALA A 16 -2.57 -13.83 -8.05
C ALA A 16 -2.40 -15.23 -7.43
N THR A 17 -3.44 -16.06 -7.49
CA THR A 17 -3.39 -17.44 -7.01
C THR A 17 -2.38 -18.28 -7.82
N LEU A 18 -2.41 -18.17 -9.16
CA LEU A 18 -1.44 -18.84 -10.04
C LEU A 18 0.00 -18.41 -9.73
N ALA A 19 0.24 -17.12 -9.64
CA ALA A 19 1.56 -16.59 -9.30
C ALA A 19 2.05 -17.10 -7.94
N GLY A 20 1.17 -17.18 -6.94
CA GLY A 20 1.48 -17.79 -5.64
C GLY A 20 1.91 -19.26 -5.76
N ILE A 21 1.20 -20.05 -6.58
CA ILE A 21 1.52 -21.46 -6.82
C ILE A 21 2.90 -21.59 -7.47
N PHE A 22 3.17 -20.84 -8.54
CA PHE A 22 4.45 -20.93 -9.28
C PHE A 22 5.62 -20.39 -8.45
N ARG A 23 5.43 -19.33 -7.66
CA ARG A 23 6.44 -18.83 -6.71
C ARG A 23 6.84 -19.92 -5.72
N HIS A 24 5.88 -20.66 -5.20
CA HIS A 24 6.14 -21.75 -4.23
C HIS A 24 6.83 -22.97 -4.86
N GLN A 25 6.63 -23.19 -6.17
CA GLN A 25 7.23 -24.28 -6.93
C GLN A 25 8.57 -23.94 -7.61
N GLY A 26 9.05 -22.69 -7.47
CA GLY A 26 10.29 -22.22 -8.10
C GLY A 26 10.19 -21.97 -9.60
N GLY A 27 8.97 -21.82 -10.15
CA GLY A 27 8.70 -21.58 -11.56
C GLY A 27 8.88 -20.09 -11.95
N ASN A 28 10.10 -19.55 -11.84
CA ASN A 28 10.39 -18.14 -12.02
C ASN A 28 9.98 -17.58 -13.40
N GLU A 29 10.14 -18.37 -14.48
CA GLU A 29 9.78 -17.96 -15.85
C GLU A 29 8.25 -17.74 -16.01
N ILE A 30 7.43 -18.66 -15.49
CA ILE A 30 5.97 -18.52 -15.53
C ILE A 30 5.51 -17.43 -14.57
N LEU A 31 6.19 -17.26 -13.45
CA LEU A 31 5.92 -16.19 -12.51
C LEU A 31 6.12 -14.81 -13.17
N GLU A 32 7.26 -14.58 -13.83
CA GLU A 32 7.54 -13.35 -14.58
C GLU A 32 6.51 -13.10 -15.69
N LEU A 33 6.12 -14.16 -16.41
CA LEU A 33 5.07 -14.10 -17.42
C LEU A 33 3.73 -13.64 -16.79
N LEU A 34 3.30 -14.27 -15.71
CA LEU A 34 2.03 -13.92 -15.04
C LEU A 34 2.05 -12.51 -14.48
N GLU A 35 3.15 -12.08 -13.87
CA GLU A 35 3.33 -10.75 -13.29
C GLU A 35 3.32 -9.65 -14.37
N SER A 36 3.83 -9.95 -15.56
CA SER A 36 3.94 -8.99 -16.67
C SER A 36 2.78 -9.06 -17.65
N SER A 37 1.84 -10.02 -17.50
CA SER A 37 0.73 -10.21 -18.41
C SER A 37 -0.46 -9.30 -18.12
N HIS A 38 -1.16 -8.91 -19.18
CA HIS A 38 -2.56 -8.52 -19.10
C HIS A 38 -3.42 -9.77 -19.25
N ALA A 39 -4.29 -10.02 -18.27
CA ALA A 39 -5.10 -11.23 -18.24
C ALA A 39 -6.59 -10.90 -18.37
N ARG A 40 -7.34 -11.71 -19.12
CA ARG A 40 -8.78 -11.66 -19.18
C ARG A 40 -9.36 -13.05 -19.42
N PHE A 41 -10.63 -13.23 -19.02
CA PHE A 41 -11.43 -14.38 -19.44
C PHE A 41 -12.28 -13.99 -20.64
N ASP A 42 -12.22 -14.81 -21.69
CA ASP A 42 -13.12 -14.71 -22.83
C ASP A 42 -14.05 -15.94 -22.82
N GLU A 43 -15.36 -15.70 -22.92
CA GLU A 43 -16.33 -16.77 -23.16
C GLU A 43 -16.08 -17.38 -24.55
N THR A 44 -15.89 -18.67 -24.61
CA THR A 44 -15.64 -19.41 -25.87
C THR A 44 -16.80 -20.29 -26.30
N ASN A 45 -17.60 -20.74 -25.35
CA ASN A 45 -18.78 -21.56 -25.63
C ASN A 45 -19.77 -21.49 -24.48
N TYR A 46 -21.06 -21.66 -24.81
CA TYR A 46 -22.13 -21.87 -23.85
C TYR A 46 -22.94 -23.10 -24.27
N ASP A 47 -22.99 -24.10 -23.41
CA ASP A 47 -23.84 -25.30 -23.59
C ASP A 47 -25.06 -25.15 -22.66
N ASN A 48 -26.26 -25.13 -23.27
CA ASN A 48 -27.51 -24.96 -22.54
C ASN A 48 -28.11 -26.27 -21.99
N TRP A 49 -27.41 -27.41 -22.13
CA TRP A 49 -27.82 -28.66 -21.53
C TRP A 49 -27.49 -28.71 -20.04
N ASN A 50 -28.33 -29.40 -19.27
CA ASN A 50 -28.10 -29.61 -17.82
C ASN A 50 -27.91 -28.34 -16.96
N GLY A 51 -28.63 -27.27 -17.30
CA GLY A 51 -28.59 -26.05 -16.48
C GLY A 51 -27.65 -24.96 -16.99
N GLY A 52 -26.98 -25.21 -18.09
CA GLY A 52 -26.04 -24.28 -18.74
C GLY A 52 -24.62 -24.39 -18.21
N THR A 53 -23.68 -24.54 -19.14
CA THR A 53 -22.23 -24.52 -18.81
C THR A 53 -21.51 -23.57 -19.73
N TYR A 54 -20.80 -22.60 -19.15
CA TYR A 54 -19.89 -21.71 -19.86
C TYR A 54 -18.51 -22.33 -19.99
N THR A 55 -17.90 -22.16 -21.15
CA THR A 55 -16.49 -22.50 -21.36
C THR A 55 -15.70 -21.19 -21.57
N TRP A 56 -14.67 -20.99 -20.78
CA TRP A 56 -13.85 -19.80 -20.78
C TRP A 56 -12.45 -20.10 -21.27
N ALA A 57 -11.82 -19.13 -21.94
CA ALA A 57 -10.39 -19.14 -22.18
C ALA A 57 -9.72 -18.06 -21.33
N LEU A 58 -8.68 -18.43 -20.59
CA LEU A 58 -7.78 -17.44 -19.98
C LEU A 58 -6.81 -16.94 -21.04
N ARG A 59 -6.89 -15.65 -21.39
CA ARG A 59 -5.95 -15.00 -22.30
C ARG A 59 -4.96 -14.20 -21.49
N LEU A 60 -3.66 -14.40 -21.82
CA LEU A 60 -2.52 -13.69 -21.24
C LEU A 60 -1.79 -12.95 -22.36
N GLU A 61 -1.90 -11.64 -22.37
CA GLU A 61 -1.15 -10.79 -23.30
C GLU A 61 0.15 -10.35 -22.61
N VAL A 62 1.30 -10.64 -23.20
CA VAL A 62 2.62 -10.41 -22.61
C VAL A 62 3.49 -9.51 -23.46
N PRO A 63 4.48 -8.79 -22.88
CA PRO A 63 5.47 -8.07 -23.65
C PRO A 63 6.16 -8.95 -24.68
N VAL A 64 6.45 -8.40 -25.87
CA VAL A 64 7.09 -9.13 -26.98
C VAL A 64 8.42 -9.79 -26.57
N SER A 65 9.18 -9.15 -25.67
CA SER A 65 10.43 -9.72 -25.13
C SER A 65 10.22 -11.00 -24.36
N ILE A 66 9.17 -11.05 -23.54
CA ILE A 66 8.78 -12.26 -22.77
C ILE A 66 8.25 -13.32 -23.73
N TYR A 67 7.36 -12.93 -24.66
CA TYR A 67 6.82 -13.84 -25.65
C TYR A 67 7.92 -14.53 -26.45
N ALA A 68 8.88 -13.78 -26.99
CA ALA A 68 10.00 -14.32 -27.75
C ALA A 68 10.89 -15.27 -26.93
N ALA A 69 11.06 -15.03 -25.64
CA ALA A 69 11.84 -15.92 -24.78
C ALA A 69 11.18 -17.29 -24.56
N ILE A 70 9.83 -17.35 -24.61
CA ILE A 70 9.06 -18.56 -24.31
C ILE A 70 8.43 -19.20 -25.56
N GLU A 71 8.53 -18.60 -26.74
CA GLU A 71 7.83 -18.98 -27.98
C GLU A 71 7.92 -20.48 -28.29
N THR A 72 9.11 -21.06 -28.16
CA THR A 72 9.32 -22.50 -28.42
C THR A 72 8.68 -23.42 -27.39
N ARG A 73 8.31 -22.91 -26.23
CA ARG A 73 7.74 -23.65 -25.10
C ARG A 73 6.28 -23.29 -24.79
N LEU A 74 5.68 -22.40 -25.60
CA LEU A 74 4.31 -21.94 -25.40
C LEU A 74 3.31 -23.05 -25.10
N PRO A 75 3.23 -24.16 -25.89
CA PRO A 75 2.23 -25.20 -25.64
C PRO A 75 2.42 -25.91 -24.29
N VAL A 76 3.68 -25.99 -23.83
CA VAL A 76 4.01 -26.60 -22.54
C VAL A 76 3.58 -25.68 -21.39
N ILE A 77 3.89 -24.39 -21.50
CA ILE A 77 3.56 -23.38 -20.50
C ILE A 77 2.04 -23.19 -20.38
N GLU A 78 1.33 -23.09 -21.51
CA GLU A 78 -0.13 -22.98 -21.54
C GLU A 78 -0.80 -24.19 -20.88
N LYS A 79 -0.32 -25.41 -21.17
CA LYS A 79 -0.80 -26.64 -20.54
C LYS A 79 -0.50 -26.66 -19.03
N GLU A 80 0.68 -26.21 -18.62
CA GLU A 80 1.07 -26.16 -17.22
C GLU A 80 0.18 -25.21 -16.42
N ILE A 81 -0.05 -24.00 -16.93
CA ILE A 81 -0.97 -23.03 -16.34
C ILE A 81 -2.41 -23.60 -16.30
N GLY A 82 -2.89 -24.18 -17.40
CA GLY A 82 -4.21 -24.79 -17.48
C GLY A 82 -4.40 -25.91 -16.45
N THR A 83 -3.38 -26.74 -16.23
CA THR A 83 -3.41 -27.78 -15.20
C THR A 83 -3.58 -27.21 -13.80
N LYS A 84 -2.95 -26.07 -13.52
CA LYS A 84 -3.08 -25.38 -12.21
C LYS A 84 -4.46 -24.72 -12.05
N LEU A 85 -5.13 -24.36 -13.13
CA LEU A 85 -6.47 -23.76 -13.11
C LEU A 85 -7.59 -24.79 -12.85
N SER A 86 -7.32 -26.07 -13.00
CA SER A 86 -8.33 -27.13 -12.82
C SER A 86 -9.05 -27.14 -11.46
N TYR A 87 -8.52 -26.42 -10.45
CA TYR A 87 -9.23 -26.24 -9.18
C TYR A 87 -10.48 -25.36 -9.32
N LEU A 88 -10.50 -24.43 -10.31
CA LEU A 88 -11.65 -23.56 -10.57
C LEU A 88 -12.84 -24.34 -11.08
N ASP A 89 -12.61 -25.35 -11.94
CA ASP A 89 -13.68 -26.22 -12.48
C ASP A 89 -14.44 -26.94 -11.36
N ARG A 90 -13.78 -27.21 -10.23
CA ARG A 90 -14.40 -27.80 -9.04
C ARG A 90 -15.16 -26.79 -8.18
N LEU A 91 -14.73 -25.55 -8.17
CA LEU A 91 -15.37 -24.46 -7.42
C LEU A 91 -16.55 -23.87 -8.18
N TYR A 92 -16.47 -23.85 -9.50
CA TYR A 92 -17.46 -23.27 -10.41
C TYR A 92 -17.86 -24.32 -11.48
N PRO A 93 -18.70 -25.30 -11.14
CA PRO A 93 -19.02 -26.41 -12.06
C PRO A 93 -19.67 -25.99 -13.38
N ASN A 94 -20.32 -24.84 -13.40
CA ASN A 94 -20.97 -24.31 -14.60
C ASN A 94 -20.06 -23.33 -15.41
N ASP A 95 -18.81 -23.14 -14.98
CA ASP A 95 -17.84 -22.22 -15.58
C ASP A 95 -16.49 -22.94 -15.73
N GLN A 96 -16.30 -23.64 -16.82
CA GLN A 96 -15.12 -24.45 -17.06
C GLN A 96 -14.04 -23.66 -17.81
N ILE A 97 -12.77 -23.87 -17.49
CA ILE A 97 -11.68 -23.29 -18.24
C ILE A 97 -11.18 -24.28 -19.29
N GLY A 98 -11.57 -24.03 -20.53
CA GLY A 98 -11.24 -24.90 -21.67
C GLY A 98 -9.84 -24.67 -22.25
N ALA A 99 -9.29 -23.47 -22.12
CA ALA A 99 -8.00 -23.13 -22.72
C ALA A 99 -7.27 -22.04 -21.96
N VAL A 100 -5.94 -22.04 -22.08
CA VAL A 100 -5.06 -20.90 -21.78
C VAL A 100 -4.37 -20.50 -23.08
N THR A 101 -4.33 -19.22 -23.38
CA THR A 101 -3.68 -18.70 -24.59
C THR A 101 -2.77 -17.54 -24.23
N ILE A 102 -1.51 -17.60 -24.66
CA ILE A 102 -0.52 -16.58 -24.45
C ILE A 102 -0.24 -15.90 -25.79
N THR A 103 -0.37 -14.56 -25.82
CA THR A 103 -0.16 -13.76 -27.05
C THR A 103 0.75 -12.58 -26.77
N PRO A 104 1.55 -12.11 -27.77
CA PRO A 104 2.32 -10.90 -27.57
C PRO A 104 1.41 -9.67 -27.65
N ILE A 105 1.72 -8.66 -26.83
CA ILE A 105 1.09 -7.34 -26.92
C ILE A 105 1.48 -6.71 -28.27
N ALA A 106 0.50 -6.20 -29.00
CA ALA A 106 0.76 -5.54 -30.29
C ALA A 106 1.74 -4.37 -30.14
N PRO A 107 2.71 -4.20 -31.07
CA PRO A 107 3.64 -3.09 -31.02
C PRO A 107 2.91 -1.75 -30.98
N GLY A 108 3.37 -0.85 -30.10
CA GLY A 108 2.78 0.49 -29.92
C GLY A 108 1.59 0.57 -28.96
N ILE A 109 1.11 -0.57 -28.43
CA ILE A 109 0.12 -0.60 -27.38
C ILE A 109 0.84 -0.94 -26.06
N SER A 110 0.97 0.04 -25.19
CA SER A 110 1.36 -0.22 -23.79
C SER A 110 0.10 -0.49 -23.00
N VAL A 111 -0.19 -1.75 -22.76
CA VAL A 111 -1.22 -2.12 -21.79
C VAL A 111 -0.56 -2.09 -20.42
N LEU A 112 -0.84 -1.05 -19.65
CA LEU A 112 -0.66 -1.12 -18.20
C LEU A 112 -1.72 -2.11 -17.72
N GLY A 113 -1.37 -3.40 -17.75
CA GLY A 113 -2.26 -4.46 -17.30
C GLY A 113 -2.74 -4.20 -15.88
N GLU A 114 -3.86 -4.80 -15.49
CA GLU A 114 -4.21 -4.93 -14.09
C GLU A 114 -3.01 -5.57 -13.38
N ARG A 115 -2.16 -4.72 -12.80
CA ARG A 115 -1.01 -5.23 -12.04
C ARG A 115 -1.58 -5.96 -10.83
N MET A 116 -1.09 -7.17 -10.64
CA MET A 116 -1.37 -7.92 -9.43
C MET A 116 -1.11 -7.01 -8.22
N ALA A 117 -2.05 -7.01 -7.28
CA ALA A 117 -1.80 -6.34 -6.02
C ALA A 117 -0.47 -6.87 -5.42
N PRO A 118 0.43 -5.99 -4.98
CA PRO A 118 1.68 -6.45 -4.40
C PRO A 118 1.42 -7.42 -3.26
N SER A 119 2.25 -8.45 -3.16
CA SER A 119 2.18 -9.40 -2.05
C SER A 119 2.55 -8.69 -0.75
N GLU A 120 2.04 -9.18 0.38
CA GLU A 120 2.42 -8.64 1.69
C GLU A 120 3.93 -8.72 1.96
N VAL A 121 4.62 -9.69 1.37
CA VAL A 121 6.08 -9.85 1.50
C VAL A 121 6.80 -8.71 0.81
N GLU A 122 6.41 -8.36 -0.41
CA GLU A 122 6.98 -7.24 -1.17
C GLU A 122 6.69 -5.91 -0.48
N ILE A 123 5.46 -5.72 0.00
CA ILE A 123 5.08 -4.52 0.77
C ILE A 123 5.95 -4.39 2.02
N ARG A 124 6.13 -5.47 2.80
CA ARG A 124 6.98 -5.45 4.00
C ARG A 124 8.45 -5.22 3.68
N HIS A 125 8.93 -5.71 2.54
CA HIS A 125 10.31 -5.48 2.11
C HIS A 125 10.56 -3.99 1.83
N LEU A 126 9.65 -3.33 1.10
CA LEU A 126 9.79 -1.92 0.76
C LEU A 126 9.57 -0.98 1.96
N TRP A 127 8.56 -1.28 2.77
CA TRP A 127 8.11 -0.38 3.85
C TRP A 127 8.66 -0.74 5.24
N ASP A 128 9.54 -1.66 5.36
CA ASP A 128 10.32 -2.17 6.52
C ASP A 128 9.67 -2.05 7.93
N LYS A 129 8.65 -1.21 8.11
CA LYS A 129 7.95 -0.91 9.38
C LYS A 129 6.46 -0.80 9.16
N GLU A 130 5.71 -1.00 10.25
CA GLU A 130 4.28 -0.71 10.30
C GLU A 130 4.04 0.78 10.49
N GLY A 131 3.08 1.34 9.74
CA GLY A 131 2.67 2.73 9.81
C GLY A 131 2.01 3.19 8.52
N ILE A 132 1.54 4.44 8.51
CA ILE A 132 1.03 5.04 7.29
C ILE A 132 2.16 5.17 6.26
N ARG A 133 1.92 4.64 5.06
CA ARG A 133 2.89 4.61 3.96
C ARG A 133 2.75 5.84 3.09
N LEU A 134 3.78 6.68 3.10
CA LEU A 134 3.81 7.95 2.35
C LEU A 134 4.84 7.88 1.23
N PHE A 135 4.41 8.13 0.02
CA PHE A 135 5.31 8.33 -1.12
C PHE A 135 5.66 9.81 -1.22
N LEU A 136 6.93 10.19 -1.03
CA LEU A 136 7.41 11.57 -1.09
C LEU A 136 7.89 11.91 -2.50
N SER A 137 6.99 12.44 -3.33
CA SER A 137 7.31 12.92 -4.68
C SER A 137 8.02 14.26 -4.64
N HIS A 138 9.21 14.36 -5.22
CA HIS A 138 10.06 15.55 -5.16
C HIS A 138 11.07 15.63 -6.32
N SER A 139 11.59 16.82 -6.57
CA SER A 139 12.73 16.99 -7.47
C SER A 139 14.03 16.49 -6.83
N SER A 140 14.89 15.83 -7.60
CA SER A 140 16.17 15.28 -7.14
C SER A 140 17.10 16.30 -6.47
N ASN A 141 16.94 17.60 -6.78
CA ASN A 141 17.70 18.69 -6.17
C ASN A 141 17.50 18.82 -4.65
N HIS A 142 16.42 18.25 -4.10
CA HIS A 142 16.03 18.41 -2.71
C HIS A 142 16.21 17.16 -1.84
N LYS A 143 16.96 16.15 -2.29
CA LYS A 143 17.15 14.87 -1.59
C LYS A 143 17.51 14.98 -0.12
N ILE A 144 18.49 15.85 0.21
CA ILE A 144 18.95 16.01 1.59
C ILE A 144 17.85 16.57 2.48
N ALA A 145 17.10 17.56 1.99
CA ALA A 145 16.00 18.16 2.73
C ALA A 145 14.83 17.16 2.89
N VAL A 146 14.53 16.38 1.84
CA VAL A 146 13.49 15.35 1.88
C VAL A 146 13.87 14.20 2.81
N ALA A 147 15.15 13.82 2.90
CA ALA A 147 15.63 12.85 3.87
C ALA A 147 15.41 13.32 5.33
N LYS A 148 15.60 14.62 5.61
CA LYS A 148 15.29 15.21 6.93
C LYS A 148 13.78 15.18 7.20
N LEU A 149 12.95 15.53 6.21
CA LEU A 149 11.49 15.42 6.32
C LEU A 149 11.03 13.97 6.57
N LYS A 150 11.60 13.00 5.86
CA LYS A 150 11.36 11.55 6.10
C LYS A 150 11.66 11.20 7.57
N SER A 151 12.79 11.67 8.10
CA SER A 151 13.15 11.45 9.51
C SER A 151 12.16 12.11 10.47
N ALA A 152 11.74 13.35 10.22
CA ALA A 152 10.74 14.05 11.04
C ALA A 152 9.38 13.34 11.01
N LEU A 153 8.89 12.91 9.83
CA LEU A 153 7.67 12.15 9.67
C LEU A 153 7.70 10.80 10.41
N SER A 154 8.87 10.16 10.49
CA SER A 154 9.03 8.90 11.22
C SER A 154 8.78 9.03 12.72
N SER A 155 8.97 10.21 13.30
CA SER A 155 8.65 10.50 14.71
C SER A 155 7.15 10.45 15.01
N TYR A 156 6.32 10.56 13.98
CA TYR A 156 4.86 10.41 14.04
C TYR A 156 4.36 9.04 13.56
N GLY A 157 5.28 8.09 13.36
CA GLY A 157 4.94 6.74 12.90
C GLY A 157 4.67 6.60 11.40
N ALA A 158 4.94 7.64 10.60
CA ALA A 158 4.84 7.54 9.16
C ALA A 158 6.07 6.84 8.57
N VAL A 159 5.84 5.93 7.64
CA VAL A 159 6.89 5.26 6.86
C VAL A 159 6.90 5.90 5.48
N SER A 160 8.03 6.52 5.12
CA SER A 160 8.12 7.29 3.89
C SER A 160 9.06 6.62 2.88
N PHE A 161 8.60 6.48 1.65
CA PHE A 161 9.40 6.11 0.49
C PHE A 161 9.86 7.36 -0.25
N VAL A 162 11.13 7.40 -0.60
CA VAL A 162 11.77 8.49 -1.36
C VAL A 162 12.46 7.87 -2.56
N ALA A 163 11.97 8.16 -3.75
CA ALA A 163 12.57 7.67 -4.97
C ALA A 163 13.95 8.32 -5.19
N HIS A 164 15.00 7.53 -5.35
CA HIS A 164 16.35 8.02 -5.63
C HIS A 164 16.57 8.13 -7.13
N VAL A 165 16.56 9.34 -7.68
CA VAL A 165 16.63 9.63 -9.13
C VAL A 165 18.05 9.64 -9.71
N ASP A 166 19.11 9.47 -8.90
CA ASP A 166 20.51 9.67 -9.36
C ASP A 166 21.25 8.42 -9.80
N ILE A 167 20.59 7.28 -9.91
CA ILE A 167 21.16 6.06 -10.47
C ILE A 167 20.48 5.85 -11.83
N ASP A 168 21.24 5.45 -12.85
CA ASP A 168 20.65 4.98 -14.09
C ASP A 168 19.51 4.01 -13.77
N PRO A 169 18.29 4.23 -14.30
CA PRO A 169 17.13 3.45 -13.87
C PRO A 169 17.37 1.97 -14.19
N SER A 170 17.78 1.22 -13.19
CA SER A 170 17.77 -0.24 -13.30
C SER A 170 16.32 -0.72 -13.32
N LEU A 171 16.07 -1.89 -13.90
CA LEU A 171 14.73 -2.50 -13.85
C LEU A 171 14.27 -2.75 -12.39
N GLU A 172 15.20 -3.00 -11.48
CA GLU A 172 14.92 -3.17 -10.04
C GLU A 172 14.43 -1.87 -9.41
N TRP A 173 15.06 -0.74 -9.72
CA TRP A 173 14.64 0.57 -9.23
C TRP A 173 13.24 0.98 -9.71
N LEU A 174 12.91 0.71 -10.98
CA LEU A 174 11.56 0.93 -11.50
C LEU A 174 10.53 0.08 -10.78
N LYS A 175 10.85 -1.19 -10.50
CA LYS A 175 9.97 -2.08 -9.72
C LYS A 175 9.71 -1.56 -8.30
N GLU A 176 10.71 -1.00 -7.63
CA GLU A 176 10.55 -0.39 -6.30
C GLU A 176 9.65 0.85 -6.33
N ILE A 177 9.82 1.74 -7.32
CA ILE A 177 8.92 2.90 -7.48
C ILE A 177 7.49 2.44 -7.72
N GLU A 178 7.30 1.49 -8.64
CA GLU A 178 5.98 0.94 -8.92
C GLU A 178 5.35 0.29 -7.70
N LEU A 179 6.12 -0.48 -6.94
CA LEU A 179 5.68 -1.08 -5.69
C LEU A 179 5.29 -0.01 -4.66
N GLY A 180 6.09 1.04 -4.54
CA GLY A 180 5.80 2.20 -3.70
C GLY A 180 4.48 2.87 -4.07
N LEU A 181 4.30 3.18 -5.35
CA LEU A 181 3.08 3.78 -5.89
C LEU A 181 1.85 2.86 -5.77
N GLN A 182 2.05 1.53 -5.86
CA GLN A 182 0.97 0.56 -5.72
C GLN A 182 0.50 0.38 -4.28
N SER A 183 1.39 0.52 -3.32
CA SER A 183 1.17 0.15 -1.92
C SER A 183 1.12 1.33 -0.95
N MET A 184 1.35 2.57 -1.40
CA MET A 184 1.23 3.77 -0.57
C MET A 184 -0.21 4.02 -0.10
N HIS A 185 -0.37 4.65 1.06
CA HIS A 185 -1.64 5.17 1.56
C HIS A 185 -1.89 6.62 1.09
N ALA A 186 -0.84 7.39 0.89
CA ALA A 186 -0.92 8.75 0.33
C ALA A 186 0.37 9.11 -0.40
N LEU A 187 0.24 10.02 -1.39
CA LEU A 187 1.35 10.69 -2.04
C LEU A 187 1.46 12.11 -1.49
N VAL A 188 2.66 12.51 -1.08
CA VAL A 188 3.01 13.88 -0.68
C VAL A 188 3.85 14.49 -1.78
N ALA A 189 3.30 15.45 -2.51
CA ALA A 189 3.98 16.16 -3.60
C ALA A 189 4.62 17.45 -3.06
N LEU A 190 5.95 17.50 -3.03
CA LEU A 190 6.74 18.63 -2.52
C LEU A 190 7.00 19.61 -3.67
N ILE A 191 6.08 20.54 -3.89
CA ILE A 191 6.06 21.44 -5.06
C ILE A 191 7.09 22.57 -4.86
N THR A 192 8.27 22.35 -5.42
CA THR A 192 9.34 23.34 -5.53
C THR A 192 9.37 23.94 -6.97
N PRO A 193 10.12 25.04 -7.22
CA PRO A 193 10.23 25.60 -8.56
C PRO A 193 10.69 24.59 -9.64
N GLU A 194 11.50 23.62 -9.25
CA GLU A 194 12.05 22.60 -10.15
C GLU A 194 11.17 21.34 -10.25
N PHE A 195 10.09 21.25 -9.48
CA PHE A 195 9.25 20.04 -9.40
C PHE A 195 8.77 19.57 -10.78
N HIS A 196 8.27 20.49 -11.60
CA HIS A 196 7.76 20.22 -12.95
C HIS A 196 8.86 19.87 -13.97
N THR A 197 10.13 20.07 -13.64
CA THR A 197 11.24 19.68 -14.52
C THR A 197 11.64 18.21 -14.39
N SER A 198 11.13 17.54 -13.36
CA SER A 198 11.32 16.09 -13.20
C SER A 198 10.43 15.32 -14.17
N LEU A 199 10.99 14.33 -14.85
CA LEU A 199 10.24 13.45 -15.75
C LEU A 199 9.28 12.50 -15.00
N TRP A 200 9.37 12.41 -13.68
CA TRP A 200 8.67 11.43 -12.85
C TRP A 200 7.52 12.02 -12.03
N THR A 201 7.70 13.20 -11.50
CA THR A 201 6.77 13.78 -10.50
C THR A 201 5.34 13.92 -11.00
N ASP A 202 5.14 14.34 -12.25
CA ASP A 202 3.79 14.44 -12.84
C ASP A 202 3.17 13.05 -13.09
N GLN A 203 3.99 12.05 -13.44
CA GLN A 203 3.55 10.67 -13.61
C GLN A 203 3.13 10.06 -12.28
N GLU A 204 3.88 10.30 -11.21
CA GLU A 204 3.58 9.84 -9.84
C GLU A 204 2.25 10.42 -9.35
N ILE A 205 2.04 11.73 -9.53
CA ILE A 205 0.76 12.40 -9.21
C ILE A 205 -0.37 11.80 -10.04
N GLY A 206 -0.17 11.66 -11.36
CA GLY A 206 -1.16 11.09 -12.27
C GLY A 206 -1.54 9.66 -11.88
N TRP A 207 -0.55 8.86 -11.50
CA TRP A 207 -0.77 7.49 -10.99
C TRP A 207 -1.60 7.48 -9.73
N ALA A 208 -1.24 8.29 -8.72
CA ALA A 208 -1.96 8.38 -7.45
C ALA A 208 -3.42 8.79 -7.66
N LEU A 209 -3.66 9.85 -8.45
CA LEU A 209 -5.00 10.36 -8.74
C LEU A 209 -5.84 9.34 -9.53
N GLY A 210 -5.24 8.67 -10.54
CA GLY A 210 -5.90 7.65 -11.35
C GLY A 210 -6.35 6.45 -10.53
N ARG A 211 -5.67 6.13 -9.43
CA ARG A 211 -6.03 5.08 -8.48
C ARG A 211 -6.88 5.55 -7.31
N GLY A 212 -7.25 6.81 -7.27
CA GLY A 212 -8.02 7.38 -6.17
C GLY A 212 -7.25 7.46 -4.84
N ILE A 213 -5.92 7.42 -4.87
CA ILE A 213 -5.06 7.60 -3.70
C ILE A 213 -5.05 9.08 -3.30
N ALA A 214 -4.99 9.37 -2.00
CA ALA A 214 -4.89 10.73 -1.50
C ALA A 214 -3.58 11.39 -1.96
N VAL A 215 -3.70 12.57 -2.58
CA VAL A 215 -2.55 13.40 -2.96
C VAL A 215 -2.56 14.66 -2.11
N LEU A 216 -1.49 14.85 -1.33
CA LEU A 216 -1.25 16.03 -0.53
C LEU A 216 -0.19 16.89 -1.21
N SER A 217 -0.57 18.05 -1.73
CA SER A 217 0.37 19.02 -2.29
C SER A 217 0.93 19.92 -1.19
N VAL A 218 2.24 20.01 -1.10
CA VAL A 218 2.97 20.95 -0.24
C VAL A 218 3.53 22.06 -1.10
N ARG A 219 3.15 23.31 -0.83
CA ARG A 219 3.71 24.49 -1.47
C ARG A 219 5.06 24.81 -0.85
N SER A 220 6.14 24.47 -1.53
CA SER A 220 7.53 24.73 -1.08
C SER A 220 8.27 25.59 -2.10
N GLY A 221 7.81 26.80 -2.31
CA GLY A 221 8.39 27.78 -3.25
C GLY A 221 7.68 27.87 -4.60
N ALA A 222 6.76 26.95 -4.94
CA ALA A 222 5.92 27.01 -6.14
C ALA A 222 4.48 26.57 -5.84
N ASP A 223 3.55 27.04 -6.66
CA ASP A 223 2.13 26.65 -6.57
C ASP A 223 1.88 25.32 -7.28
N PRO A 224 0.98 24.47 -6.73
CA PRO A 224 0.49 23.30 -7.46
C PRO A 224 -0.17 23.68 -8.77
N TYR A 225 -0.02 22.81 -9.76
CA TYR A 225 -0.56 23.00 -11.11
C TYR A 225 -1.29 21.73 -11.58
N GLY A 226 -1.89 21.80 -12.77
CA GLY A 226 -2.60 20.66 -13.36
C GLY A 226 -3.71 20.12 -12.46
N PHE A 227 -3.80 18.82 -12.33
CA PHE A 227 -4.80 18.17 -11.47
C PHE A 227 -4.58 18.43 -9.98
N ALA A 228 -3.31 18.55 -9.55
CA ALA A 228 -2.96 18.85 -8.17
C ALA A 228 -3.36 20.28 -7.76
N GLY A 229 -3.41 21.21 -8.71
CA GLY A 229 -3.82 22.61 -8.48
C GLY A 229 -5.30 22.82 -8.15
N LYS A 230 -6.15 21.78 -8.27
CA LYS A 230 -7.56 21.85 -7.89
C LYS A 230 -7.79 21.95 -6.38
N TYR A 231 -6.81 21.53 -5.58
CA TYR A 231 -6.92 21.43 -4.14
C TYR A 231 -5.97 22.41 -3.46
N GLN A 232 -6.38 22.90 -2.28
CA GLN A 232 -5.54 23.79 -1.49
C GLN A 232 -4.26 23.06 -1.04
N ALA A 233 -3.11 23.65 -1.34
CA ALA A 233 -1.83 23.14 -0.89
C ALA A 233 -1.53 23.52 0.54
N VAL A 234 -0.83 22.67 1.23
CA VAL A 234 -0.25 22.97 2.56
C VAL A 234 0.97 23.87 2.35
N PRO A 235 1.03 25.06 2.96
CA PRO A 235 2.24 25.85 2.92
C PRO A 235 3.31 25.19 3.79
N GLY A 236 4.55 25.13 3.31
CA GLY A 236 5.64 24.57 4.11
C GLY A 236 7.01 24.75 3.45
N SER A 237 8.04 24.77 4.29
CA SER A 237 9.44 24.86 3.85
C SER A 237 10.17 23.56 4.13
N LEU A 238 10.93 23.09 3.15
CA LEU A 238 11.87 21.96 3.31
C LEU A 238 13.04 22.30 4.26
N GLU A 239 13.25 23.57 4.55
CA GLU A 239 14.26 24.03 5.54
C GLU A 239 13.77 23.85 6.98
N GLU A 240 12.45 23.68 7.17
CA GLU A 240 11.80 23.46 8.46
C GLU A 240 11.10 22.10 8.52
N PRO A 241 11.84 20.98 8.43
CA PRO A 241 11.28 19.65 8.25
C PRO A 241 10.36 19.20 9.39
N ASP A 242 10.60 19.62 10.63
CA ASP A 242 9.77 19.24 11.77
C ASP A 242 8.40 19.95 11.72
N ALA A 243 8.38 21.26 11.42
CA ALA A 243 7.15 22.02 11.26
C ALA A 243 6.34 21.52 10.06
N LEU A 244 7.01 21.20 8.95
CA LEU A 244 6.39 20.65 7.77
C LEU A 244 5.80 19.25 8.05
N ALA A 245 6.53 18.38 8.75
CA ALA A 245 6.04 17.05 9.13
C ALA A 245 4.77 17.15 9.98
N LEU A 246 4.73 18.03 10.96
CA LEU A 246 3.54 18.28 11.79
C LEU A 246 2.36 18.75 10.93
N SER A 247 2.59 19.66 9.98
CA SER A 247 1.55 20.15 9.06
C SER A 247 1.00 19.04 8.19
N ILE A 248 1.86 18.18 7.64
CA ILE A 248 1.47 17.00 6.86
C ILE A 248 0.63 16.05 7.71
N VAL A 249 1.07 15.71 8.92
CA VAL A 249 0.36 14.81 9.84
C VAL A 249 -1.03 15.35 10.17
N ASN A 250 -1.17 16.64 10.45
CA ASN A 250 -2.47 17.26 10.72
C ASN A 250 -3.43 17.11 9.53
N VAL A 251 -2.95 17.33 8.30
CA VAL A 251 -3.80 17.14 7.10
C VAL A 251 -4.16 15.67 6.90
N LEU A 252 -3.23 14.74 7.13
CA LEU A 252 -3.52 13.30 7.05
C LEU A 252 -4.56 12.87 8.09
N LEU A 253 -4.60 13.49 9.26
CA LEU A 253 -5.62 13.26 10.30
C LEU A 253 -6.99 13.85 9.93
N THR A 254 -7.06 14.94 9.16
CA THR A 254 -8.34 15.54 8.76
C THR A 254 -8.97 14.86 7.55
N SER A 255 -8.19 14.13 6.75
CA SER A 255 -8.67 13.44 5.56
C SER A 255 -9.32 12.09 5.90
N THR A 256 -10.57 11.89 5.52
CA THR A 256 -11.29 10.61 5.71
C THR A 256 -10.57 9.40 5.09
N ARG A 257 -9.72 9.61 4.08
CA ARG A 257 -8.97 8.55 3.39
C ARG A 257 -7.75 8.08 4.16
N THR A 258 -7.15 8.95 4.97
CA THR A 258 -5.87 8.69 5.65
C THR A 258 -5.98 8.72 7.16
N HIS A 259 -7.08 9.25 7.70
CA HIS A 259 -7.31 9.43 9.14
C HIS A 259 -7.03 8.15 9.94
N GLY A 260 -7.68 7.04 9.58
CA GLY A 260 -7.54 5.78 10.33
C GLY A 260 -6.12 5.23 10.34
N GLU A 261 -5.40 5.31 9.19
CA GLU A 261 -4.01 4.88 9.10
C GLU A 261 -3.08 5.80 9.91
N MET A 262 -3.29 7.12 9.82
CA MET A 262 -2.48 8.08 10.57
C MET A 262 -2.70 7.95 12.08
N ARG A 263 -3.95 7.79 12.52
CA ARG A 263 -4.31 7.57 13.92
C ARG A 263 -3.61 6.32 14.48
N ARG A 264 -3.71 5.16 13.79
CA ARG A 264 -3.02 3.93 14.19
C ARG A 264 -1.50 4.11 14.27
N SER A 265 -0.95 4.85 13.30
CA SER A 265 0.49 5.16 13.27
C SER A 265 0.93 5.99 14.47
N LEU A 266 0.13 6.98 14.89
CA LEU A 266 0.40 7.78 16.09
C LEU A 266 0.34 6.94 17.37
N VAL A 267 -0.65 6.06 17.52
CA VAL A 267 -0.75 5.13 18.66
C VAL A 267 0.50 4.25 18.75
N LYS A 268 0.91 3.67 17.61
CA LYS A 268 2.12 2.85 17.53
C LYS A 268 3.37 3.66 17.85
N ALA A 269 3.53 4.86 17.28
CA ALA A 269 4.67 5.72 17.56
C ALA A 269 4.74 6.10 19.04
N PHE A 270 3.60 6.37 19.68
CA PHE A 270 3.52 6.66 21.10
C PHE A 270 3.98 5.48 21.96
N SER A 271 3.53 4.26 21.62
CA SER A 271 3.90 3.06 22.37
C SER A 271 5.41 2.75 22.34
N VAL A 272 6.11 3.19 21.29
CA VAL A 272 7.56 2.98 21.12
C VAL A 272 8.36 4.29 21.23
N SER A 273 7.81 5.31 21.89
CA SER A 273 8.48 6.61 22.07
C SER A 273 9.86 6.44 22.71
N ARG A 274 10.87 7.11 22.10
CA ARG A 274 12.28 6.99 22.50
C ARG A 274 12.82 8.20 23.23
N SER A 275 11.99 9.23 23.41
CA SER A 275 12.38 10.45 24.13
C SER A 275 11.17 11.17 24.72
N TYR A 276 11.37 11.97 25.74
CA TYR A 276 10.37 12.83 26.34
C TYR A 276 9.76 13.81 25.34
N THR A 277 10.59 14.39 24.47
CA THR A 277 10.15 15.33 23.44
C THR A 277 9.19 14.66 22.46
N MET A 278 9.52 13.44 21.99
CA MET A 278 8.65 12.65 21.12
C MET A 278 7.31 12.33 21.81
N ALA A 279 7.35 11.88 23.07
CA ALA A 279 6.15 11.58 23.85
C ALA A 279 5.23 12.80 24.01
N ILE A 280 5.82 13.98 24.28
CA ILE A 280 5.07 15.25 24.40
C ILE A 280 4.43 15.65 23.07
N SER A 281 5.18 15.59 21.97
CA SER A 281 4.68 15.94 20.64
C SER A 281 3.52 15.03 20.21
N LEU A 282 3.66 13.72 20.40
CA LEU A 282 2.62 12.74 20.09
C LEU A 282 1.39 12.93 20.98
N LYS A 283 1.57 13.12 22.29
CA LYS A 283 0.45 13.38 23.21
C LYS A 283 -0.39 14.57 22.75
N ASN A 284 0.22 15.65 22.26
CA ASN A 284 -0.51 16.84 21.81
C ASN A 284 -1.46 16.54 20.65
N LEU A 285 -1.10 15.63 19.75
CA LEU A 285 -1.97 15.16 18.66
C LEU A 285 -3.01 14.17 19.16
N LEU A 286 -2.60 13.21 19.98
CA LEU A 286 -3.47 12.12 20.44
C LEU A 286 -4.67 12.62 21.27
N VAL A 287 -4.50 13.65 22.10
CA VAL A 287 -5.60 14.18 22.94
C VAL A 287 -6.67 14.93 22.12
N GLU A 288 -6.38 15.32 20.88
CA GLU A 288 -7.32 15.98 19.98
C GLU A 288 -8.15 14.99 19.14
N ILE A 289 -7.76 13.71 19.09
CA ILE A 289 -8.45 12.67 18.34
C ILE A 289 -9.54 12.04 19.23
N THR A 290 -10.77 11.94 18.71
CA THR A 290 -11.93 11.50 19.50
C THR A 290 -12.46 10.11 19.18
N ASP A 291 -12.06 9.53 18.06
CA ASP A 291 -12.63 8.29 17.49
C ASP A 291 -11.72 7.07 17.65
N PHE A 292 -10.93 7.00 18.73
CA PHE A 292 -10.13 5.81 19.04
C PHE A 292 -11.02 4.61 19.37
N THR A 293 -10.57 3.41 18.92
CA THR A 293 -11.14 2.16 19.38
C THR A 293 -10.77 1.91 20.85
N ASP A 294 -11.49 0.99 21.52
CA ASP A 294 -11.19 0.69 22.91
C ASP A 294 -9.83 0.00 23.07
N GLU A 295 -9.41 -0.79 22.07
CA GLU A 295 -8.07 -1.38 22.02
C GLU A 295 -6.98 -0.31 21.89
N GLU A 296 -7.18 0.69 21.04
CA GLU A 296 -6.23 1.81 20.90
C GLU A 296 -6.13 2.63 22.19
N LYS A 297 -7.26 2.92 22.85
CA LYS A 297 -7.26 3.60 24.16
C LYS A 297 -6.52 2.78 25.23
N GLU A 298 -6.68 1.46 25.21
CA GLU A 298 -5.97 0.58 26.14
C GLU A 298 -4.46 0.59 25.88
N VAL A 299 -4.03 0.57 24.61
CA VAL A 299 -2.60 0.72 24.26
C VAL A 299 -2.05 2.05 24.78
N LEU A 300 -2.79 3.16 24.60
CA LEU A 300 -2.36 4.48 25.08
C LEU A 300 -2.20 4.50 26.61
N ARG A 301 -3.16 3.92 27.36
CA ARG A 301 -3.11 3.83 28.84
C ARG A 301 -1.94 2.98 29.32
N LYS A 302 -1.77 1.77 28.78
CA LYS A 302 -0.65 0.88 29.11
C LYS A 302 0.71 1.51 28.85
N THR A 303 0.83 2.22 27.73
CA THR A 303 2.08 2.91 27.36
C THR A 303 2.51 3.89 28.46
N CYS A 304 1.57 4.55 29.15
CA CYS A 304 1.89 5.47 30.25
C CYS A 304 2.57 4.80 31.46
N THR A 305 2.47 3.49 31.61
CA THR A 305 3.14 2.72 32.66
C THR A 305 4.32 1.89 32.15
N GLU A 306 4.23 1.37 30.94
CA GLU A 306 5.20 0.41 30.40
C GLU A 306 6.39 1.11 29.69
N ASN A 307 6.18 2.30 29.10
CA ASN A 307 7.24 3.06 28.41
C ASN A 307 7.81 4.13 29.32
N SER A 308 9.05 3.97 29.78
CA SER A 308 9.71 4.92 30.69
C SER A 308 9.84 6.35 30.12
N GLN A 309 9.94 6.51 28.81
CA GLN A 309 10.01 7.83 28.15
C GLN A 309 8.66 8.54 28.16
N VAL A 310 7.55 7.78 28.12
CA VAL A 310 6.20 8.32 28.24
C VAL A 310 5.87 8.60 29.71
N ALA A 311 6.14 7.64 30.58
CA ALA A 311 5.89 7.76 32.02
C ALA A 311 6.63 8.93 32.67
N GLY A 312 7.90 9.14 32.25
CA GLY A 312 8.75 10.23 32.78
C GLY A 312 8.54 11.60 32.12
N ALA A 313 7.81 11.66 31.00
CA ALA A 313 7.55 12.92 30.31
C ALA A 313 6.52 13.78 31.06
N PHE A 314 6.90 15.03 31.38
CA PHE A 314 6.05 15.90 32.18
C PHE A 314 4.66 16.10 31.59
N GLY A 315 3.62 15.78 32.38
CA GLY A 315 2.22 15.99 32.04
C GLY A 315 1.64 15.01 30.98
N VAL A 316 2.44 14.13 30.39
CA VAL A 316 1.99 13.21 29.31
C VAL A 316 0.98 12.21 29.85
N SER A 317 1.35 11.42 30.84
CA SER A 317 0.45 10.39 31.42
C SER A 317 -0.82 11.02 32.00
N ASN A 318 -0.71 12.17 32.65
CA ASN A 318 -1.88 12.88 33.20
C ASN A 318 -2.86 13.30 32.09
N ALA A 319 -2.37 13.81 30.96
CA ALA A 319 -3.20 14.20 29.82
C ALA A 319 -3.89 12.97 29.19
N ILE A 320 -3.17 11.88 28.98
CA ILE A 320 -3.72 10.63 28.43
C ILE A 320 -4.82 10.07 29.35
N TYR A 321 -4.56 10.02 30.68
CA TYR A 321 -5.56 9.52 31.63
C TYR A 321 -6.77 10.47 31.78
N ALA A 322 -6.58 11.78 31.67
CA ALA A 322 -7.69 12.72 31.68
C ALA A 322 -8.59 12.56 30.45
N THR A 323 -8.01 12.22 29.29
CA THR A 323 -8.75 12.08 28.03
C THR A 323 -9.39 10.69 27.89
N PHE A 324 -8.68 9.62 28.25
CA PHE A 324 -9.08 8.25 27.95
C PHE A 324 -9.39 7.39 29.19
N GLY A 325 -9.30 7.97 30.40
CA GLY A 325 -9.46 7.23 31.66
C GLY A 325 -8.19 6.49 32.10
N LYS A 326 -8.15 6.04 33.34
CA LYS A 326 -7.09 5.15 33.83
C LYS A 326 -7.43 3.70 33.46
N THR A 327 -6.41 2.86 33.34
CA THR A 327 -6.61 1.40 33.29
C THR A 327 -7.28 0.98 34.61
N PRO A 328 -8.36 0.18 34.60
CA PRO A 328 -8.88 -0.40 35.80
C PRO A 328 -7.77 -1.17 36.54
N ASP A 329 -7.68 -1.02 37.88
CA ASP A 329 -6.80 -1.87 38.63
C ASP A 329 -7.19 -3.34 38.35
N PRO A 330 -6.22 -4.26 38.18
CA PRO A 330 -6.53 -5.66 37.98
C PRO A 330 -7.44 -6.11 39.17
N GLU A 331 -8.55 -6.77 38.83
CA GLU A 331 -9.37 -7.37 39.88
C GLU A 331 -8.47 -8.24 40.76
N PRO A 332 -8.54 -8.12 42.10
CA PRO A 332 -7.73 -8.96 42.96
C PRO A 332 -8.08 -10.43 42.64
N GLU A 333 -7.03 -11.19 42.30
CA GLU A 333 -7.18 -12.64 42.15
C GLU A 333 -7.91 -13.15 43.36
N THR A 334 -9.13 -13.68 43.18
CA THR A 334 -9.83 -14.41 44.22
C THR A 334 -9.01 -15.65 44.47
N VAL A 335 -8.17 -15.60 45.51
CA VAL A 335 -7.55 -16.80 46.07
C VAL A 335 -8.73 -17.60 46.63
N GLU A 336 -9.17 -18.62 45.90
CA GLU A 336 -10.01 -19.63 46.47
C GLU A 336 -9.19 -20.30 47.57
N ASP A 337 -9.47 -19.94 48.82
CA ASP A 337 -8.99 -20.67 49.99
C ASP A 337 -9.49 -22.11 49.88
N GLU A 338 -8.64 -23.00 49.33
CA GLU A 338 -8.84 -24.44 49.52
C GLU A 338 -8.80 -24.71 51.03
N ILE A 339 -9.96 -24.87 51.60
CA ILE A 339 -10.12 -25.37 52.98
C ILE A 339 -9.68 -26.83 52.95
N PRO A 340 -8.56 -27.22 53.60
CA PRO A 340 -8.19 -28.62 53.73
C PRO A 340 -9.13 -29.30 54.72
N PHE A 341 -9.85 -30.30 54.23
CA PHE A 341 -10.53 -31.27 55.09
C PHE A 341 -9.53 -32.34 55.58
#